data_748350934a9695b3067caed1d33040ef
#
_entry.id   748350934a9695b3067caed1d33040ef
#
_cell.length_a   1.000
_cell.length_b   1.000
_cell.length_c   1.000
_cell.angle_alpha   90.00
_cell.angle_beta   90.00
_cell.angle_gamma   90.00
#
_symmetry.space_group_name_H-M   'P 1'
#
loop_
_entity.id
_entity.type
_entity.pdbx_description
1 polymer ?
#
loop_
_entity_poly.entity_id
_entity_poly.type
_entity_poly.pdbx_seq_one_letter_code
_entity_poly.pdbx_strand_id
1 'polypeptide(L)'
;RLFPDVEDYVNEIERSTYNIGIANQDGGRSIRYFAHLEGTKDAGGLVTCCCGVGTRLFGKLPEYLYSIAEDRLYVDIYAASAIRWQRENGEVRVETETQMPLNGKVVVRLSMERPASFLLALRMPGWMADGCTVTLNGEPAARGVPGSYVKLEREWRDGDALAFEMPMAFRTVKYTGKDRIVRMNRYSYEYGPLLYAVTGEHTNNESVWIRHDPEAFREWILPTDDPLTFAIAGDPEHHLEPYYRLDDHTPMT
;
A
#
# COMPACT_ATOMS: atom_id res chain seq x y z
N ARG A 1 -6.61 4.44 19.42
CA ARG A 1 -6.45 3.10 18.82
C ARG A 1 -6.97 2.03 19.77
N LEU A 2 -7.94 1.20 19.30
CA LEU A 2 -8.54 0.16 20.14
C LEU A 2 -7.63 -1.08 20.28
N PHE A 3 -6.85 -1.37 19.26
CA PHE A 3 -5.94 -2.52 19.20
C PHE A 3 -4.56 -2.04 18.77
N PRO A 4 -3.75 -1.49 19.68
CA PRO A 4 -2.37 -1.12 19.38
C PRO A 4 -1.56 -2.38 19.05
N ASP A 5 -0.57 -2.21 18.18
CA ASP A 5 0.38 -3.27 17.81
C ASP A 5 -0.17 -4.42 16.94
N VAL A 6 -1.39 -4.31 16.42
CA VAL A 6 -1.95 -5.31 15.50
C VAL A 6 -1.79 -4.79 14.07
N GLU A 7 -0.69 -5.22 13.42
CA GLU A 7 -0.34 -4.79 12.07
C GLU A 7 -1.37 -5.26 11.04
N ASP A 8 -1.93 -6.45 11.19
CA ASP A 8 -2.90 -7.04 10.28
C ASP A 8 -4.09 -6.12 9.97
N TYR A 9 -4.62 -5.40 10.95
CA TYR A 9 -5.73 -4.47 10.73
C TYR A 9 -5.31 -3.26 9.89
N VAL A 10 -4.11 -2.75 10.09
CA VAL A 10 -3.59 -1.63 9.30
C VAL A 10 -3.24 -2.09 7.89
N ASN A 11 -2.73 -3.30 7.74
CA ASN A 11 -2.46 -3.92 6.45
C ASN A 11 -3.75 -4.02 5.61
N GLU A 12 -4.87 -4.45 6.19
CA GLU A 12 -6.15 -4.51 5.49
C GLU A 12 -6.71 -3.12 5.14
N ILE A 13 -6.49 -2.11 5.99
CA ILE A 13 -6.87 -0.72 5.67
C ILE A 13 -6.05 -0.21 4.48
N GLU A 14 -4.73 -0.43 4.48
CA GLU A 14 -3.85 -0.02 3.39
C GLU A 14 -4.21 -0.72 2.07
N ARG A 15 -4.36 -2.06 2.07
CA ARG A 15 -4.78 -2.84 0.90
C ARG A 15 -6.13 -2.35 0.35
N SER A 16 -7.11 -2.16 1.22
CA SER A 16 -8.44 -1.67 0.82
C SER A 16 -8.38 -0.25 0.28
N THR A 17 -7.52 0.60 0.82
CA THR A 17 -7.34 1.98 0.34
C THR A 17 -6.85 2.00 -1.09
N TYR A 18 -5.75 1.30 -1.40
CA TYR A 18 -5.19 1.27 -2.75
C TYR A 18 -6.07 0.49 -3.73
N ASN A 19 -6.43 -0.74 -3.37
CA ASN A 19 -6.95 -1.71 -4.32
C ASN A 19 -8.48 -1.69 -4.46
N ILE A 20 -9.18 -1.02 -3.53
CA ILE A 20 -10.63 -0.81 -3.59
C ILE A 20 -10.94 0.69 -3.64
N GLY A 21 -10.50 1.45 -2.64
CA GLY A 21 -10.83 2.87 -2.52
C GLY A 21 -10.35 3.67 -3.73
N ILE A 22 -9.04 3.76 -3.93
CA ILE A 22 -8.44 4.53 -5.04
C ILE A 22 -8.81 3.90 -6.38
N ALA A 23 -8.78 2.57 -6.49
CA ALA A 23 -9.07 1.85 -7.72
C ALA A 23 -10.53 2.03 -8.22
N ASN A 24 -11.46 2.31 -7.32
CA ASN A 24 -12.87 2.51 -7.66
C ASN A 24 -13.22 3.94 -8.11
N GLN A 25 -12.26 4.85 -8.14
CA GLN A 25 -12.51 6.20 -8.64
C GLN A 25 -12.69 6.18 -10.16
N ASP A 26 -13.68 6.93 -10.64
CA ASP A 26 -13.91 7.23 -12.05
C ASP A 26 -13.23 8.56 -12.40
N GLY A 27 -11.95 8.53 -12.75
CA GLY A 27 -11.19 9.71 -13.15
C GLY A 27 -11.35 10.92 -12.21
N GLY A 28 -11.60 10.70 -10.93
CA GLY A 28 -11.84 11.73 -9.93
C GLY A 28 -13.25 12.35 -9.95
N ARG A 29 -14.16 11.86 -10.79
CA ARG A 29 -15.53 12.40 -10.92
C ARG A 29 -16.52 11.71 -9.99
N SER A 30 -16.39 10.42 -9.77
CA SER A 30 -17.26 9.66 -8.89
C SER A 30 -16.55 8.40 -8.34
N ILE A 31 -17.26 7.66 -7.52
CA ILE A 31 -16.84 6.35 -7.02
C ILE A 31 -17.82 5.32 -7.51
N ARG A 32 -17.32 4.27 -8.16
CA ARG A 32 -18.15 3.21 -8.72
C ARG A 32 -18.79 2.38 -7.62
N TYR A 33 -19.97 1.87 -7.91
CA TYR A 33 -20.61 0.86 -7.07
C TYR A 33 -19.88 -0.48 -7.20
N PHE A 34 -19.57 -0.87 -8.43
CA PHE A 34 -18.77 -2.04 -8.75
C PHE A 34 -17.53 -1.62 -9.53
N ALA A 35 -16.45 -2.38 -9.37
CA ALA A 35 -15.32 -2.41 -10.28
C ALA A 35 -15.05 -3.87 -10.60
N HIS A 36 -14.99 -4.18 -11.89
CA HIS A 36 -14.68 -5.53 -12.33
C HIS A 36 -13.18 -5.83 -12.12
N LEU A 37 -12.85 -7.08 -11.89
CA LEU A 37 -11.47 -7.57 -11.82
C LEU A 37 -11.04 -8.22 -13.15
N GLU A 38 -11.96 -8.38 -14.08
CA GLU A 38 -11.74 -8.93 -15.42
C GLU A 38 -12.52 -8.10 -16.44
N GLY A 39 -12.02 -7.96 -17.66
CA GLY A 39 -12.61 -7.14 -18.71
C GLY A 39 -12.22 -5.69 -18.58
N THR A 40 -13.14 -4.79 -18.32
CA THR A 40 -12.89 -3.36 -18.06
C THR A 40 -13.50 -2.95 -16.73
N LYS A 41 -13.02 -1.85 -16.16
CA LYS A 41 -13.58 -1.34 -14.90
C LYS A 41 -14.98 -0.75 -15.04
N ASP A 42 -15.40 -0.39 -16.26
CA ASP A 42 -16.70 0.23 -16.50
C ASP A 42 -17.82 -0.76 -16.23
N ALA A 43 -18.49 -0.59 -15.10
CA ALA A 43 -19.66 -1.36 -14.70
C ALA A 43 -20.98 -0.60 -14.92
N GLY A 44 -20.94 0.51 -15.67
CA GLY A 44 -22.07 1.40 -15.87
C GLY A 44 -22.34 2.33 -14.67
N GLY A 45 -22.61 3.59 -14.98
CA GLY A 45 -22.73 4.67 -14.00
C GLY A 45 -24.00 4.64 -13.16
N LEU A 46 -24.02 3.89 -12.07
CA LEU A 46 -25.06 4.00 -11.06
C LEU A 46 -24.60 4.99 -9.97
N VAL A 47 -25.31 6.10 -9.87
CA VAL A 47 -25.19 6.99 -8.69
C VAL A 47 -25.94 6.33 -7.53
N THR A 48 -25.19 5.81 -6.57
CA THR A 48 -25.75 5.05 -5.44
C THR A 48 -25.20 5.57 -4.12
N CYS A 49 -25.63 4.95 -3.01
CA CYS A 49 -25.05 5.20 -1.68
C CYS A 49 -23.52 5.03 -1.64
N CYS A 50 -22.94 4.22 -2.51
CA CYS A 50 -21.50 3.99 -2.57
C CYS A 50 -20.70 5.22 -2.98
N CYS A 51 -21.27 6.12 -3.80
CA CYS A 51 -20.65 7.41 -4.10
C CYS A 51 -20.45 8.23 -2.82
N GLY A 52 -21.46 8.29 -1.95
CA GLY A 52 -21.37 9.01 -0.67
C GLY A 52 -20.49 8.31 0.35
N VAL A 53 -20.55 6.97 0.45
CA VAL A 53 -19.71 6.20 1.37
C VAL A 53 -18.26 6.24 0.96
N GLY A 54 -17.95 6.10 -0.33
CA GLY A 54 -16.59 6.19 -0.86
C GLY A 54 -15.98 7.58 -0.64
N THR A 55 -16.75 8.66 -0.88
CA THR A 55 -16.28 10.03 -0.57
C THR A 55 -15.94 10.19 0.90
N ARG A 56 -16.73 9.59 1.81
CA ARG A 56 -16.43 9.58 3.24
C ARG A 56 -15.15 8.81 3.56
N LEU A 57 -14.88 7.68 2.87
CA LEU A 57 -13.63 6.95 3.02
C LEU A 57 -12.44 7.87 2.76
N PHE A 58 -12.44 8.58 1.63
CA PHE A 58 -11.35 9.51 1.29
C PHE A 58 -11.20 10.64 2.30
N GLY A 59 -12.29 11.22 2.78
CA GLY A 59 -12.25 12.23 3.84
C GLY A 59 -11.68 11.71 5.15
N LYS A 60 -11.70 10.41 5.38
CA LYS A 60 -11.17 9.76 6.59
C LYS A 60 -9.75 9.19 6.44
N LEU A 61 -9.19 9.12 5.24
CA LEU A 61 -7.85 8.58 5.04
C LEU A 61 -6.78 9.20 5.95
N PRO A 62 -6.78 10.52 6.21
CA PRO A 62 -5.81 11.10 7.13
C PRO A 62 -5.88 10.54 8.55
N GLU A 63 -7.06 10.07 9.00
CA GLU A 63 -7.24 9.48 10.33
C GLU A 63 -6.56 8.11 10.47
N TYR A 64 -6.19 7.47 9.36
CA TYR A 64 -5.54 6.15 9.34
C TYR A 64 -4.01 6.22 9.19
N LEU A 65 -3.46 7.40 8.90
CA LEU A 65 -2.01 7.55 8.70
C LEU A 65 -1.25 7.44 10.01
N TYR A 66 -1.84 7.97 11.07
CA TYR A 66 -1.24 7.98 12.39
C TYR A 66 -2.27 7.57 13.45
N SER A 67 -1.80 6.98 14.52
CA SER A 67 -2.63 6.75 15.70
C SER A 67 -1.88 7.07 16.99
N ILE A 68 -2.63 7.50 18.00
CA ILE A 68 -2.12 7.85 19.31
C ILE A 68 -2.80 6.95 20.35
N ALA A 69 -2.03 6.41 21.26
CA ALA A 69 -2.51 5.66 22.40
C ALA A 69 -1.63 6.00 23.60
N GLU A 70 -2.19 6.72 24.57
CA GLU A 70 -1.45 7.22 25.74
C GLU A 70 -0.24 8.08 25.28
N ASP A 71 0.96 7.74 25.74
CA ASP A 71 2.23 8.39 25.37
C ASP A 71 2.93 7.70 24.17
N ARG A 72 2.15 7.13 23.26
CA ARG A 72 2.64 6.41 22.09
C ARG A 72 2.09 7.01 20.82
N LEU A 73 2.94 7.27 19.87
CA LEU A 73 2.58 7.66 18.51
C LEU A 73 2.95 6.54 17.54
N TYR A 74 2.01 6.15 16.70
CA TYR A 74 2.19 5.16 15.65
C TYR A 74 2.14 5.84 14.29
N VAL A 75 3.09 5.52 13.42
CA VAL A 75 3.02 5.79 11.99
C VAL A 75 2.49 4.52 11.33
N ASP A 76 1.23 4.54 10.94
CA ASP A 76 0.47 3.36 10.54
C ASP A 76 0.50 3.15 9.02
N ILE A 77 0.23 4.20 8.23
CA ILE A 77 0.27 4.15 6.76
C ILE A 77 1.19 5.25 6.26
N TYR A 78 2.10 4.90 5.36
CA TYR A 78 3.10 5.81 4.84
C TYR A 78 2.56 6.60 3.64
N ALA A 79 2.32 7.88 3.88
CA ALA A 79 2.01 8.88 2.87
C ALA A 79 2.74 10.18 3.23
N ALA A 80 3.07 11.01 2.24
CA ALA A 80 3.64 12.33 2.49
C ALA A 80 2.63 13.17 3.29
N SER A 81 2.92 13.39 4.58
CA SER A 81 1.95 13.94 5.55
C SER A 81 2.63 14.43 6.82
N ALA A 82 1.89 15.12 7.67
CA ALA A 82 2.36 15.48 8.99
C ALA A 82 1.23 15.44 10.01
N ILE A 83 1.57 15.06 11.25
CA ILE A 83 0.70 15.17 12.41
C ILE A 83 1.28 16.16 13.42
N ARG A 84 0.40 16.93 14.08
CA ARG A 84 0.72 17.72 15.25
C ARG A 84 0.07 17.08 16.46
N TRP A 85 0.88 16.73 17.42
CA TRP A 85 0.44 16.10 18.65
C TRP A 85 0.67 17.00 19.84
N GLN A 86 -0.43 17.53 20.37
CA GLN A 86 -0.38 18.39 21.57
C GLN A 86 -0.13 17.53 22.81
N ARG A 87 0.92 17.83 23.54
CA ARG A 87 1.31 17.19 24.79
C ARG A 87 1.37 18.24 25.91
N GLU A 88 1.47 17.80 27.17
CA GLU A 88 1.56 18.69 28.32
C GLU A 88 2.77 19.65 28.24
N ASN A 89 3.89 19.17 27.70
CA ASN A 89 5.15 19.92 27.63
C ASN A 89 5.37 20.65 26.29
N GLY A 90 4.36 20.76 25.45
CA GLY A 90 4.44 21.43 24.15
C GLY A 90 3.95 20.57 22.99
N GLU A 91 3.98 21.12 21.79
CA GLU A 91 3.58 20.43 20.57
C GLU A 91 4.75 19.60 20.02
N VAL A 92 4.47 18.38 19.59
CA VAL A 92 5.35 17.55 18.78
C VAL A 92 4.76 17.45 17.38
N ARG A 93 5.53 17.84 16.36
CA ARG A 93 5.20 17.61 14.95
C ARG A 93 6.00 16.44 14.44
N VAL A 94 5.31 15.48 13.83
CA VAL A 94 5.93 14.35 13.13
C VAL A 94 5.56 14.44 11.67
N GLU A 95 6.55 14.49 10.79
CA GLU A 95 6.41 14.59 9.35
C GLU A 95 6.95 13.35 8.67
N THR A 96 6.15 12.76 7.79
CA THR A 96 6.53 11.61 6.97
C THR A 96 6.78 12.06 5.54
N GLU A 97 8.00 11.86 5.07
CA GLU A 97 8.42 12.08 3.69
C GLU A 97 8.53 10.71 3.00
N THR A 98 7.81 10.52 1.91
CA THR A 98 7.83 9.27 1.15
C THR A 98 7.25 9.47 -0.25
N GLN A 99 7.58 8.56 -1.15
CA GLN A 99 6.98 8.44 -2.47
C GLN A 99 6.14 7.15 -2.62
N MET A 100 5.74 6.54 -1.49
CA MET A 100 4.85 5.38 -1.56
C MET A 100 3.62 5.67 -2.44
N PRO A 101 3.22 4.76 -3.29
CA PRO A 101 3.70 3.39 -3.48
C PRO A 101 4.78 3.22 -4.58
N LEU A 102 5.41 4.29 -5.07
CA LEU A 102 6.41 4.22 -6.15
C LEU A 102 7.71 3.53 -5.71
N ASN A 103 8.08 3.72 -4.45
CA ASN A 103 9.23 3.05 -3.83
C ASN A 103 9.01 2.96 -2.31
N GLY A 104 9.81 2.13 -1.65
CA GLY A 104 9.69 1.86 -0.21
C GLY A 104 10.45 2.84 0.70
N LYS A 105 10.98 3.96 0.19
CA LYS A 105 11.77 4.91 0.99
C LYS A 105 10.88 5.77 1.87
N VAL A 106 11.25 5.86 3.14
CA VAL A 106 10.53 6.64 4.16
C VAL A 106 11.53 7.40 5.02
N VAL A 107 11.22 8.66 5.26
CA VAL A 107 11.88 9.49 6.28
C VAL A 107 10.81 10.04 7.21
N VAL A 108 11.01 9.88 8.51
CA VAL A 108 10.14 10.44 9.54
C VAL A 108 10.93 11.46 10.35
N ARG A 109 10.53 12.73 10.28
CA ARG A 109 11.19 13.85 10.99
C ARG A 109 10.35 14.32 12.16
N LEU A 110 11.04 14.66 13.23
CA LEU A 110 10.41 15.22 14.43
C LEU A 110 10.81 16.68 14.58
N SER A 111 9.84 17.51 14.94
CA SER A 111 10.07 18.90 15.30
C SER A 111 9.34 19.24 16.60
N MET A 112 10.02 19.90 17.53
CA MET A 112 9.50 20.25 18.84
C MET A 112 10.30 21.38 19.48
N GLU A 113 9.65 22.20 20.30
CA GLU A 113 10.36 23.28 21.02
C GLU A 113 11.20 22.79 22.19
N ARG A 114 10.81 21.68 22.81
CA ARG A 114 11.48 21.08 23.96
C ARG A 114 11.57 19.56 23.79
N PRO A 115 12.65 18.95 24.28
CA PRO A 115 12.75 17.48 24.27
C PRO A 115 11.53 16.82 24.93
N ALA A 116 11.08 15.73 24.35
CA ALA A 116 9.90 15.00 24.82
C ALA A 116 10.13 13.50 24.81
N SER A 117 9.80 12.82 25.91
CA SER A 117 9.91 11.36 26.02
C SER A 117 8.61 10.71 25.61
N PHE A 118 8.66 9.80 24.63
CA PHE A 118 7.52 8.99 24.19
C PHE A 118 7.98 7.80 23.35
N LEU A 119 7.07 6.85 23.16
CA LEU A 119 7.27 5.74 22.25
C LEU A 119 6.81 6.14 20.85
N LEU A 120 7.71 6.09 19.87
CA LEU A 120 7.40 6.17 18.44
C LEU A 120 7.43 4.77 17.85
N ALA A 121 6.31 4.35 17.26
CA ALA A 121 6.15 3.06 16.63
C ALA A 121 6.03 3.24 15.11
N LEU A 122 6.94 2.63 14.36
CA LEU A 122 6.97 2.62 12.90
C LEU A 122 6.47 1.27 12.40
N ARG A 123 5.40 1.27 11.62
CA ARG A 123 4.88 0.03 11.04
C ARG A 123 5.86 -0.56 10.03
N MET A 124 6.07 -1.86 10.11
CA MET A 124 6.76 -2.67 9.10
C MET A 124 5.73 -3.56 8.42
N PRO A 125 5.21 -3.15 7.24
CA PRO A 125 4.11 -3.84 6.59
C PRO A 125 4.39 -5.32 6.34
N GLY A 126 3.35 -6.14 6.45
CA GLY A 126 3.45 -7.58 6.19
C GLY A 126 3.80 -7.94 4.74
N TRP A 127 3.59 -7.01 3.80
CA TRP A 127 3.95 -7.17 2.39
C TRP A 127 5.45 -6.94 2.07
N MET A 128 6.25 -6.45 3.01
CA MET A 128 7.70 -6.31 2.79
C MET A 128 8.33 -7.67 2.45
N ALA A 129 9.21 -7.68 1.46
CA ALA A 129 9.86 -8.90 1.02
C ALA A 129 10.93 -9.41 2.00
N ASP A 130 11.50 -8.53 2.79
CA ASP A 130 12.51 -8.81 3.84
C ASP A 130 12.48 -7.69 4.89
N GLY A 131 13.23 -7.90 5.97
CA GLY A 131 13.44 -6.88 6.98
C GLY A 131 14.33 -5.74 6.49
N CYS A 132 14.23 -4.58 7.14
CA CYS A 132 15.03 -3.41 6.84
C CYS A 132 15.74 -2.87 8.08
N THR A 133 16.77 -2.05 7.86
CA THR A 133 17.40 -1.29 8.94
C THR A 133 16.74 0.07 9.05
N VAL A 134 16.28 0.41 10.25
CA VAL A 134 15.85 1.76 10.60
C VAL A 134 17.04 2.51 11.19
N THR A 135 17.37 3.64 10.61
CA THR A 135 18.41 4.54 11.11
C THR A 135 17.79 5.70 11.87
N LEU A 136 18.51 6.20 12.87
CA LEU A 136 18.20 7.47 13.55
C LEU A 136 19.37 8.41 13.34
N ASN A 137 19.12 9.57 12.75
CA ASN A 137 20.15 10.57 12.43
C ASN A 137 21.34 9.98 11.62
N GLY A 138 21.06 8.99 10.76
CA GLY A 138 22.04 8.31 9.93
C GLY A 138 22.68 7.06 10.56
N GLU A 139 22.52 6.84 11.86
CA GLU A 139 23.10 5.69 12.56
C GLU A 139 22.06 4.55 12.71
N PRO A 140 22.44 3.28 12.55
CA PRO A 140 21.55 2.15 12.77
C PRO A 140 20.93 2.16 14.17
N ALA A 141 19.61 2.12 14.27
CA ALA A 141 18.88 2.20 15.54
C ALA A 141 18.06 0.93 15.82
N ALA A 142 17.49 0.31 14.79
CA ALA A 142 16.67 -0.89 14.96
C ALA A 142 16.58 -1.70 13.65
N ARG A 143 16.13 -2.96 13.76
CA ARG A 143 15.76 -3.79 12.62
C ARG A 143 14.23 -3.89 12.52
N GLY A 144 13.70 -3.53 11.37
CA GLY A 144 12.30 -3.75 11.02
C GLY A 144 12.07 -5.17 10.51
N VAL A 145 11.02 -5.81 10.98
CA VAL A 145 10.60 -7.14 10.56
C VAL A 145 9.20 -7.05 9.94
N PRO A 146 8.96 -7.64 8.75
CA PRO A 146 7.63 -7.64 8.13
C PRO A 146 6.52 -8.06 9.09
N GLY A 147 5.37 -7.41 9.04
CA GLY A 147 4.21 -7.71 9.89
C GLY A 147 4.34 -7.24 11.34
N SER A 148 5.20 -6.24 11.61
CA SER A 148 5.47 -5.79 12.97
C SER A 148 5.52 -4.26 13.09
N TYR A 149 5.87 -3.79 14.28
CA TYR A 149 6.23 -2.39 14.55
C TYR A 149 7.63 -2.30 15.16
N VAL A 150 8.46 -1.43 14.59
CA VAL A 150 9.68 -0.97 15.26
C VAL A 150 9.26 0.05 16.30
N LYS A 151 9.55 -0.24 17.57
CA LYS A 151 9.20 0.59 18.71
C LYS A 151 10.46 1.21 19.31
N LEU A 152 10.52 2.53 19.31
CA LEU A 152 11.62 3.30 19.86
C LEU A 152 11.09 4.17 21.00
N GLU A 153 11.42 3.84 22.23
CA GLU A 153 11.06 4.60 23.43
C GLU A 153 12.31 5.36 23.90
N ARG A 154 12.24 6.68 23.81
CA ARG A 154 13.36 7.55 24.19
C ARG A 154 12.94 8.99 24.37
N GLU A 155 13.84 9.82 24.88
CA GLU A 155 13.75 11.28 24.76
C GLU A 155 14.09 11.68 23.31
N TRP A 156 13.14 12.32 22.64
CA TRP A 156 13.27 12.87 21.29
C TRP A 156 13.63 14.34 21.34
N ARG A 157 14.35 14.79 20.32
CA ARG A 157 14.80 16.17 20.19
C ARG A 157 14.40 16.74 18.85
N ASP A 158 14.33 18.07 18.79
CA ASP A 158 14.11 18.78 17.54
C ASP A 158 15.14 18.39 16.48
N GLY A 159 14.67 18.09 15.26
CA GLY A 159 15.47 17.64 14.14
C GLY A 159 15.80 16.16 14.12
N ASP A 160 15.42 15.35 15.12
CA ASP A 160 15.58 13.89 15.02
C ASP A 160 14.87 13.35 13.79
N ALA A 161 15.59 12.49 13.03
CA ALA A 161 15.11 11.91 11.80
C ALA A 161 15.35 10.39 11.75
N LEU A 162 14.28 9.65 11.46
CA LEU A 162 14.33 8.22 11.21
C LEU A 162 14.25 7.98 9.70
N ALA A 163 15.08 7.08 9.18
CA ALA A 163 15.05 6.72 7.76
C ALA A 163 15.18 5.21 7.58
N PHE A 164 14.43 4.68 6.61
CA PHE A 164 14.47 3.27 6.22
C PHE A 164 13.92 3.08 4.82
N GLU A 165 14.17 1.91 4.25
CA GLU A 165 13.61 1.51 2.97
C GLU A 165 12.94 0.15 3.13
N MET A 166 11.65 0.08 2.80
CA MET A 166 10.85 -1.14 2.81
C MET A 166 11.07 -1.91 1.51
N PRO A 167 11.67 -3.11 1.54
CA PRO A 167 11.89 -3.89 0.32
C PRO A 167 10.55 -4.31 -0.30
N MET A 168 10.29 -3.85 -1.53
CA MET A 168 9.11 -4.22 -2.31
C MET A 168 9.48 -5.35 -3.28
N ALA A 169 8.64 -6.38 -3.35
CA ALA A 169 8.75 -7.44 -4.34
C ALA A 169 7.37 -7.98 -4.70
N PHE A 170 7.29 -8.66 -5.84
CA PHE A 170 6.09 -9.42 -6.18
C PHE A 170 5.87 -10.57 -5.22
N ARG A 171 4.61 -10.84 -4.96
CA ARG A 171 4.11 -12.08 -4.35
C ARG A 171 2.89 -12.54 -5.11
N THR A 172 2.67 -13.84 -5.13
CA THR A 172 1.49 -14.45 -5.71
C THR A 172 0.61 -15.00 -4.60
N VAL A 173 -0.69 -14.80 -4.72
CA VAL A 173 -1.68 -15.35 -3.81
C VAL A 173 -2.64 -16.22 -4.60
N LYS A 174 -2.61 -17.52 -4.31
CA LYS A 174 -3.52 -18.48 -4.94
C LYS A 174 -4.93 -18.32 -4.39
N TYR A 175 -5.91 -18.18 -5.27
CA TYR A 175 -7.31 -18.12 -4.88
C TYR A 175 -7.80 -19.47 -4.38
N THR A 176 -8.39 -19.48 -3.19
CA THR A 176 -8.92 -20.67 -2.51
C THR A 176 -10.43 -20.62 -2.27
N GLY A 177 -11.13 -19.65 -2.89
CA GLY A 177 -12.58 -19.45 -2.74
C GLY A 177 -13.45 -20.60 -3.27
N LYS A 178 -14.76 -20.49 -3.08
CA LYS A 178 -15.73 -21.55 -3.42
C LYS A 178 -16.08 -21.61 -4.90
N ASP A 179 -16.00 -20.51 -5.62
CA ASP A 179 -16.30 -20.35 -7.04
C ASP A 179 -15.12 -20.75 -7.92
N ARG A 180 -14.56 -21.92 -7.66
CA ARG A 180 -13.42 -22.43 -8.42
C ARG A 180 -13.85 -22.85 -9.83
N ILE A 181 -13.05 -22.43 -10.81
CA ILE A 181 -13.13 -23.00 -12.15
C ILE A 181 -12.43 -24.36 -12.12
N VAL A 182 -13.14 -25.42 -12.52
CA VAL A 182 -12.59 -26.79 -12.50
C VAL A 182 -11.36 -26.87 -13.40
N ARG A 183 -10.27 -27.40 -12.86
CA ARG A 183 -8.97 -27.57 -13.53
C ARG A 183 -8.18 -26.29 -13.79
N MET A 184 -8.59 -25.15 -13.21
CA MET A 184 -7.88 -23.88 -13.31
C MET A 184 -7.51 -23.36 -11.94
N ASN A 185 -6.33 -22.80 -11.83
CA ASN A 185 -5.91 -22.05 -10.67
C ASN A 185 -5.96 -20.55 -11.02
N ARG A 186 -6.53 -19.75 -10.13
CA ARG A 186 -6.47 -18.30 -10.20
C ARG A 186 -5.46 -17.79 -9.18
N TYR A 187 -4.72 -16.77 -9.56
CA TYR A 187 -3.74 -16.12 -8.72
C TYR A 187 -3.93 -14.62 -8.81
N SER A 188 -3.68 -13.91 -7.72
CA SER A 188 -3.44 -12.47 -7.74
C SER A 188 -1.94 -12.21 -7.67
N TYR A 189 -1.50 -11.17 -8.35
CA TYR A 189 -0.14 -10.65 -8.28
C TYR A 189 -0.15 -9.36 -7.49
N GLU A 190 0.69 -9.28 -6.48
CA GLU A 190 0.78 -8.11 -5.61
C GLU A 190 2.23 -7.65 -5.54
N TYR A 191 2.47 -6.34 -5.65
CA TYR A 191 3.79 -5.72 -5.47
C TYR A 191 3.70 -4.66 -4.38
N GLY A 192 4.36 -4.91 -3.25
CA GLY A 192 4.13 -4.12 -2.05
C GLY A 192 2.65 -4.17 -1.63
N PRO A 193 1.98 -3.00 -1.41
CA PRO A 193 0.56 -2.94 -1.07
C PRO A 193 -0.39 -3.04 -2.28
N LEU A 194 0.14 -3.08 -3.50
CA LEU A 194 -0.63 -2.92 -4.73
C LEU A 194 -1.04 -4.26 -5.35
N LEU A 195 -2.31 -4.35 -5.75
CA LEU A 195 -2.81 -5.40 -6.63
C LEU A 195 -2.46 -5.04 -8.08
N TYR A 196 -2.04 -6.03 -8.84
CA TYR A 196 -1.70 -5.92 -10.25
C TYR A 196 -2.72 -6.64 -11.13
N ALA A 197 -2.95 -6.08 -12.29
CA ALA A 197 -3.69 -6.73 -13.37
C ALA A 197 -2.79 -6.92 -14.58
N VAL A 198 -3.10 -7.91 -15.39
CA VAL A 198 -2.52 -8.09 -16.72
C VAL A 198 -3.32 -7.24 -17.69
N THR A 199 -2.65 -6.39 -18.43
CA THR A 199 -3.22 -5.49 -19.45
C THR A 199 -2.62 -5.77 -20.80
N GLY A 200 -3.28 -5.34 -21.88
CA GLY A 200 -2.83 -5.55 -23.27
C GLY A 200 -4.00 -5.91 -24.20
N GLU A 201 -3.69 -6.51 -25.33
CA GLU A 201 -4.72 -6.93 -26.27
C GLU A 201 -5.49 -8.15 -25.75
N HIS A 202 -6.77 -7.96 -25.47
CA HIS A 202 -7.69 -9.03 -25.10
C HIS A 202 -8.63 -9.32 -26.26
N THR A 203 -8.56 -10.49 -26.84
CA THR A 203 -9.48 -10.94 -27.85
C THR A 203 -10.74 -11.54 -27.20
N ASN A 204 -11.91 -11.00 -27.54
CA ASN A 204 -13.23 -11.55 -27.19
C ASN A 204 -13.60 -11.64 -25.70
N ASN A 205 -13.14 -10.75 -24.84
CA ASN A 205 -13.37 -10.82 -23.37
C ASN A 205 -12.87 -12.12 -22.74
N GLU A 206 -11.90 -12.77 -23.33
CA GLU A 206 -11.29 -13.94 -22.75
C GLU A 206 -10.20 -13.53 -21.76
N SER A 207 -10.12 -14.22 -20.64
CA SER A 207 -9.06 -14.04 -19.65
C SER A 207 -7.69 -14.31 -20.28
N VAL A 208 -6.69 -13.49 -19.98
CA VAL A 208 -5.32 -13.73 -20.43
C VAL A 208 -4.74 -14.94 -19.69
N TRP A 209 -4.24 -15.89 -20.46
CA TRP A 209 -3.64 -17.10 -19.92
C TRP A 209 -2.14 -16.92 -19.78
N ILE A 210 -1.67 -16.68 -18.56
CA ILE A 210 -0.24 -16.67 -18.28
C ILE A 210 0.26 -18.11 -18.28
N ARG A 211 1.14 -18.43 -19.23
CA ARG A 211 1.73 -19.78 -19.42
C ARG A 211 2.99 -20.02 -18.59
N HIS A 212 3.27 -19.13 -17.66
CA HIS A 212 4.39 -19.24 -16.75
C HIS A 212 3.97 -19.84 -15.40
N ASP A 213 4.93 -20.42 -14.69
CA ASP A 213 4.69 -20.86 -13.31
C ASP A 213 4.45 -19.63 -12.42
N PRO A 214 3.26 -19.51 -11.80
CA PRO A 214 2.96 -18.38 -10.94
C PRO A 214 3.91 -18.25 -9.73
N GLU A 215 4.51 -19.33 -9.29
CA GLU A 215 5.45 -19.33 -8.16
C GLU A 215 6.86 -18.91 -8.58
N ALA A 216 7.21 -19.09 -9.86
CA ALA A 216 8.49 -18.68 -10.45
C ALA A 216 8.45 -17.23 -11.03
N PHE A 217 7.60 -16.36 -10.50
CA PHE A 217 7.34 -15.02 -11.05
C PHE A 217 8.61 -14.18 -11.26
N ARG A 218 9.66 -14.39 -10.50
CA ARG A 218 10.95 -13.68 -10.66
C ARG A 218 11.65 -13.98 -11.98
N GLU A 219 11.30 -15.04 -12.65
CA GLU A 219 11.91 -15.45 -13.91
C GLU A 219 11.24 -14.80 -15.12
N TRP A 220 9.98 -14.40 -14.98
CA TRP A 220 9.18 -13.90 -16.11
C TRP A 220 8.54 -12.54 -15.92
N ILE A 221 8.49 -11.96 -14.69
CA ILE A 221 8.12 -10.58 -14.47
C ILE A 221 9.37 -9.72 -14.55
N LEU A 222 9.45 -8.87 -15.57
CA LEU A 222 10.63 -8.08 -15.89
C LEU A 222 10.37 -6.59 -15.65
N PRO A 223 11.30 -5.85 -15.04
CA PRO A 223 11.16 -4.39 -14.85
C PRO A 223 11.12 -3.67 -16.19
N THR A 224 10.46 -2.51 -16.23
CA THR A 224 10.45 -1.56 -17.33
C THR A 224 11.00 -0.20 -16.88
N ASP A 225 10.97 0.79 -17.77
CA ASP A 225 11.36 2.16 -17.42
C ASP A 225 10.36 2.82 -16.44
N ASP A 226 9.10 2.41 -16.43
CA ASP A 226 8.12 2.80 -15.38
C ASP A 226 8.31 1.90 -14.16
N PRO A 227 8.60 2.46 -12.97
CA PRO A 227 8.89 1.68 -11.77
C PRO A 227 7.72 0.80 -11.28
N LEU A 228 6.50 1.04 -11.80
CA LEU A 228 5.31 0.27 -11.44
C LEU A 228 4.71 -0.52 -12.61
N THR A 229 5.32 -0.50 -13.80
CA THR A 229 4.90 -1.32 -14.94
C THR A 229 5.92 -2.41 -15.19
N PHE A 230 5.47 -3.64 -15.41
CA PHE A 230 6.35 -4.79 -15.61
C PHE A 230 5.98 -5.55 -16.88
N ALA A 231 6.99 -5.92 -17.66
CA ALA A 231 6.83 -6.73 -18.84
C ALA A 231 6.73 -8.22 -18.46
N ILE A 232 6.10 -9.01 -19.35
CA ILE A 232 5.99 -10.45 -19.23
C ILE A 232 6.99 -11.09 -20.21
N ALA A 233 7.89 -11.92 -19.72
CA ALA A 233 8.90 -12.57 -20.55
C ALA A 233 8.26 -13.43 -21.64
N GLY A 234 8.65 -13.17 -22.90
CA GLY A 234 8.12 -13.91 -24.06
C GLY A 234 6.71 -13.49 -24.48
N ASP A 235 6.14 -12.46 -23.84
CA ASP A 235 4.82 -11.94 -24.18
C ASP A 235 4.89 -10.39 -24.34
N PRO A 236 5.16 -9.89 -25.56
CA PRO A 236 5.26 -8.46 -25.80
C PRO A 236 3.90 -7.74 -25.90
N GLU A 237 2.80 -8.48 -25.96
CA GLU A 237 1.45 -7.94 -26.11
C GLU A 237 0.82 -7.60 -24.76
N HIS A 238 1.31 -8.21 -23.68
CA HIS A 238 0.77 -8.01 -22.34
C HIS A 238 1.83 -7.52 -21.36
N HIS A 239 1.36 -6.81 -20.34
CA HIS A 239 2.18 -6.33 -19.23
C HIS A 239 1.39 -6.28 -17.94
N LEU A 240 2.08 -6.10 -16.84
CA LEU A 240 1.50 -5.99 -15.51
C LEU A 240 1.48 -4.53 -15.08
N GLU A 241 0.30 -4.04 -14.72
CA GLU A 241 0.09 -2.70 -14.17
C GLU A 241 -0.69 -2.72 -12.86
N PRO A 242 -0.45 -1.73 -11.97
CA PRO A 242 -1.25 -1.59 -10.76
C PRO A 242 -2.73 -1.37 -11.12
N TYR A 243 -3.60 -2.20 -10.56
CA TYR A 243 -5.03 -2.14 -10.80
C TYR A 243 -5.63 -0.73 -10.56
N TYR A 244 -5.12 0.02 -9.58
CA TYR A 244 -5.63 1.37 -9.30
C TYR A 244 -5.34 2.39 -10.41
N ARG A 245 -4.29 2.17 -11.24
CA ARG A 245 -3.93 3.06 -12.36
C ARG A 245 -4.81 2.88 -13.60
N LEU A 246 -5.42 1.71 -13.74
CA LEU A 246 -6.19 1.40 -14.95
C LEU A 246 -7.41 2.30 -15.05
N ASP A 247 -7.68 2.80 -16.24
CA ASP A 247 -8.88 3.56 -16.56
C ASP A 247 -10.10 2.64 -16.77
N ASP A 248 -11.24 3.23 -17.16
CA ASP A 248 -12.51 2.54 -17.34
C ASP A 248 -12.54 1.61 -18.54
N HIS A 249 -11.66 1.85 -19.51
CA HIS A 249 -11.69 1.22 -20.83
C HIS A 249 -10.51 0.29 -21.08
N THR A 250 -9.51 0.29 -20.19
CA THR A 250 -8.36 -0.60 -20.29
C THR A 250 -8.79 -2.05 -20.08
N PRO A 251 -8.65 -2.93 -21.07
CA PRO A 251 -8.88 -4.37 -20.90
C PRO A 251 -7.87 -4.95 -19.91
N MET A 252 -8.35 -5.86 -19.04
CA MET A 252 -7.53 -6.45 -17.99
C MET A 252 -8.02 -7.84 -17.57
N THR A 253 -7.11 -8.60 -17.00
CA THR A 253 -7.36 -9.87 -16.30
C THR A 253 -6.60 -9.90 -14.99
#